data_15b9ea904c3eae52ace30da0eb7e0e94
#
_entry.id   15b9ea904c3eae52ace30da0eb7e0e94
#
_cell.length_a   1.000
_cell.length_b   1.000
_cell.length_c   1.000
_cell.angle_alpha   90.00
_cell.angle_beta   90.00
_cell.angle_gamma   90.00
#
_symmetry.space_group_name_H-M   'P 1'
#
loop_
_entity.id
_entity.type
_entity.pdbx_description
1 polymer ?
#
loop_
_entity_poly.entity_id
_entity_poly.type
_entity_poly.pdbx_seq_one_letter_code
_entity_poly.pdbx_strand_id
1 'polypeptide(L)'
;RVLLIAYHYPPMHGSSGLQRTYRFAQYLREFGWQPAVLSIDPRAYQATSAGASPLDGVEVCRAFGMDAARQLSCFGHYPGFLARPDRWVSWWLGGVISGLKMISSFRPDVLWSTYPIATAHLIGHTLAQRSGLPWVADFRDPMAHDGYPEDAVTWQSFLRVEEKVFSVAAATTFTTGGALDFYRQRYQATHAKFHQIEN
;
A
#
# COMPACT_ATOMS: atom_id res chain seq x y z
N ARG A 1 -2.26 18.54 0.04
CA ARG A 1 -2.11 17.51 -0.99
C ARG A 1 -1.76 16.18 -0.36
N VAL A 2 -2.25 15.07 -0.91
CA VAL A 2 -1.96 13.72 -0.40
C VAL A 2 -1.55 12.79 -1.55
N LEU A 3 -0.47 12.04 -1.36
CA LEU A 3 -0.05 10.98 -2.28
C LEU A 3 -0.52 9.63 -1.74
N LEU A 4 -1.48 9.01 -2.44
CA LEU A 4 -2.03 7.70 -2.13
C LEU A 4 -1.22 6.60 -2.83
N ILE A 5 -0.60 5.71 -2.08
CA ILE A 5 0.21 4.58 -2.57
C ILE A 5 -0.63 3.31 -2.44
N ALA A 6 -1.19 2.85 -3.54
CA ALA A 6 -2.14 1.74 -3.54
C ALA A 6 -1.99 0.84 -4.76
N TYR A 7 -1.91 -0.48 -4.52
CA TYR A 7 -1.97 -1.46 -5.61
C TYR A 7 -3.35 -1.44 -6.28
N HIS A 8 -4.41 -1.48 -5.48
CA HIS A 8 -5.79 -1.56 -5.95
C HIS A 8 -6.31 -0.18 -6.37
N TYR A 9 -6.29 0.08 -7.67
CA TYR A 9 -6.87 1.29 -8.29
C TYR A 9 -7.34 0.98 -9.72
N PRO A 10 -8.42 1.63 -10.25
CA PRO A 10 -8.87 1.37 -11.61
C PRO A 10 -7.73 1.45 -12.64
N PRO A 11 -7.70 0.59 -13.67
CA PRO A 11 -8.75 -0.28 -14.18
C PRO A 11 -8.82 -1.68 -13.54
N MET A 12 -8.19 -1.90 -12.39
CA MET A 12 -8.34 -3.16 -11.67
C MET A 12 -9.80 -3.46 -11.35
N HIS A 13 -10.19 -4.73 -11.35
CA HIS A 13 -11.54 -5.19 -11.06
C HIS A 13 -11.54 -6.32 -10.02
N GLY A 14 -12.65 -6.44 -9.26
CA GLY A 14 -12.91 -7.61 -8.42
C GLY A 14 -12.26 -7.60 -7.02
N SER A 15 -11.81 -6.45 -6.51
CA SER A 15 -11.24 -6.37 -5.16
C SER A 15 -11.92 -5.33 -4.28
N SER A 16 -12.18 -5.70 -3.01
CA SER A 16 -12.66 -4.76 -1.98
C SER A 16 -11.64 -3.63 -1.70
N GLY A 17 -10.35 -3.90 -1.88
CA GLY A 17 -9.29 -2.89 -1.74
C GLY A 17 -9.40 -1.73 -2.73
N LEU A 18 -9.99 -1.98 -3.91
CA LEU A 18 -10.28 -0.94 -4.89
C LEU A 18 -11.22 0.13 -4.33
N GLN A 19 -12.32 -0.28 -3.68
CA GLN A 19 -13.32 0.64 -3.16
C GLN A 19 -12.72 1.59 -2.12
N ARG A 20 -11.88 1.07 -1.21
CA ARG A 20 -11.25 1.89 -0.19
C ARG A 20 -10.38 2.99 -0.78
N THR A 21 -9.45 2.64 -1.67
CA THR A 21 -8.58 3.64 -2.32
C THR A 21 -9.38 4.65 -3.15
N TYR A 22 -10.35 4.16 -3.91
CA TYR A 22 -11.20 5.00 -4.76
C TYR A 22 -12.03 5.99 -3.93
N ARG A 23 -12.66 5.50 -2.84
CA ARG A 23 -13.47 6.34 -1.95
C ARG A 23 -12.60 7.33 -1.16
N PHE A 24 -11.43 6.93 -0.69
CA PHE A 24 -10.49 7.87 -0.08
C PHE A 24 -10.12 8.98 -1.06
N ALA A 25 -9.74 8.66 -2.30
CA ALA A 25 -9.44 9.66 -3.30
C ALA A 25 -10.64 10.56 -3.63
N GLN A 26 -11.86 10.04 -3.60
CA GLN A 26 -13.08 10.80 -3.81
C GLN A 26 -13.38 11.75 -2.66
N TYR A 27 -13.53 11.20 -1.45
CA TYR A 27 -14.01 11.96 -0.29
C TYR A 27 -12.99 12.95 0.26
N LEU A 28 -11.70 12.67 0.19
CA LEU A 28 -10.67 13.63 0.59
C LEU A 28 -10.83 14.99 -0.12
N ARG A 29 -11.33 15.00 -1.35
CA ARG A 29 -11.61 16.25 -2.10
C ARG A 29 -12.71 17.08 -1.45
N GLU A 30 -13.72 16.45 -0.85
CA GLU A 30 -14.81 17.13 -0.14
C GLU A 30 -14.31 17.86 1.12
N PHE A 31 -13.17 17.41 1.66
CA PHE A 31 -12.48 18.04 2.79
C PHE A 31 -11.33 18.96 2.37
N GLY A 32 -11.31 19.40 1.11
CA GLY A 32 -10.30 20.33 0.61
C GLY A 32 -8.92 19.73 0.30
N TRP A 33 -8.77 18.40 0.35
CA TRP A 33 -7.54 17.73 -0.05
C TRP A 33 -7.47 17.54 -1.56
N GLN A 34 -6.27 17.65 -2.10
CA GLN A 34 -5.96 17.27 -3.48
C GLN A 34 -5.22 15.93 -3.49
N PRO A 35 -5.88 14.83 -3.87
CA PRO A 35 -5.25 13.52 -3.96
C PRO A 35 -4.51 13.33 -5.29
N ALA A 36 -3.41 12.56 -5.24
CA ALA A 36 -2.79 11.91 -6.38
C ALA A 36 -2.55 10.43 -6.03
N VAL A 37 -2.53 9.55 -7.02
CA VAL A 37 -2.41 8.10 -6.80
C VAL A 37 -1.15 7.56 -7.48
N LEU A 38 -0.32 6.89 -6.70
CA LEU A 38 0.77 6.06 -7.18
C LEU A 38 0.33 4.59 -7.12
N SER A 39 0.17 3.97 -8.28
CA SER A 39 -0.23 2.58 -8.39
C SER A 39 0.69 1.80 -9.32
N ILE A 40 0.55 0.48 -9.32
CA ILE A 40 1.32 -0.40 -10.20
C ILE A 40 0.83 -0.30 -11.65
N ASP A 41 1.69 -0.65 -12.60
CA ASP A 41 1.32 -0.81 -14.03
C ASP A 41 0.17 -1.83 -14.15
N PRO A 42 -0.91 -1.50 -14.88
CA PRO A 42 -2.07 -2.39 -15.05
C PRO A 42 -1.76 -3.78 -15.60
N ARG A 43 -0.64 -3.96 -16.29
CA ARG A 43 -0.18 -5.29 -16.77
C ARG A 43 0.12 -6.27 -15.64
N ALA A 44 0.37 -5.77 -14.42
CA ALA A 44 0.57 -6.59 -13.23
C ALA A 44 -0.74 -7.01 -12.56
N TYR A 45 -1.89 -6.45 -12.92
CA TYR A 45 -3.19 -6.85 -12.38
C TYR A 45 -3.63 -8.22 -12.90
N GLN A 46 -4.31 -8.97 -12.04
CA GLN A 46 -4.90 -10.26 -12.43
C GLN A 46 -6.12 -10.10 -13.32
N ALA A 47 -6.93 -9.07 -13.06
CA ALA A 47 -8.12 -8.76 -13.82
C ALA A 47 -8.28 -7.24 -13.95
N THR A 48 -8.66 -6.80 -15.13
CA THR A 48 -8.99 -5.41 -15.45
C THR A 48 -10.37 -5.32 -16.09
N SER A 49 -11.04 -4.18 -15.92
CA SER A 49 -12.32 -3.91 -16.59
C SER A 49 -12.22 -2.62 -17.38
N ALA A 50 -12.66 -2.66 -18.65
CA ALA A 50 -12.70 -1.49 -19.51
C ALA A 50 -13.65 -0.39 -18.98
N GLY A 51 -14.64 -0.76 -18.16
CA GLY A 51 -15.57 0.20 -17.53
C GLY A 51 -15.07 0.80 -16.22
N ALA A 52 -13.94 0.33 -15.68
CA ALA A 52 -13.37 0.86 -14.44
C ALA A 52 -12.36 1.96 -14.76
N SER A 53 -12.76 3.21 -14.61
CA SER A 53 -11.93 4.39 -14.88
C SER A 53 -11.42 5.02 -13.57
N PRO A 54 -10.22 5.61 -13.57
CA PRO A 54 -9.77 6.49 -12.50
C PRO A 54 -10.76 7.65 -12.27
N LEU A 55 -10.71 8.26 -11.10
CA LEU A 55 -11.48 9.46 -10.80
C LEU A 55 -11.01 10.65 -11.64
N ASP A 56 -11.94 11.36 -12.24
CA ASP A 56 -11.66 12.56 -13.00
C ASP A 56 -10.99 13.64 -12.12
N GLY A 57 -9.93 14.24 -12.66
CA GLY A 57 -9.17 15.27 -11.97
C GLY A 57 -8.22 14.75 -10.86
N VAL A 58 -8.05 13.43 -10.74
CA VAL A 58 -7.03 12.82 -9.87
C VAL A 58 -5.83 12.40 -10.72
N GLU A 59 -4.65 12.93 -10.39
CA GLU A 59 -3.40 12.51 -11.04
C GLU A 59 -3.07 11.06 -10.67
N VAL A 60 -2.81 10.22 -11.69
CA VAL A 60 -2.47 8.81 -11.48
C VAL A 60 -1.15 8.48 -12.15
N CYS A 61 -0.17 8.10 -11.34
CA CYS A 61 1.10 7.58 -11.82
C CYS A 61 1.11 6.05 -11.77
N ARG A 62 1.46 5.42 -12.91
CA ARG A 62 1.60 3.98 -13.05
C ARG A 62 3.08 3.60 -13.02
N ALA A 63 3.50 3.03 -11.90
CA ALA A 63 4.87 2.62 -11.71
C ALA A 63 5.12 1.20 -12.21
N PHE A 64 6.32 0.96 -12.72
CA PHE A 64 6.76 -0.39 -13.08
C PHE A 64 6.62 -1.35 -11.89
N GLY A 65 6.11 -2.53 -12.17
CA GLY A 65 6.02 -3.67 -11.27
C GLY A 65 5.47 -4.87 -12.01
N MET A 66 5.81 -6.05 -11.55
CA MET A 66 5.45 -7.33 -12.16
C MET A 66 4.81 -8.24 -11.11
N ASP A 67 3.91 -9.08 -11.56
CA ASP A 67 3.38 -10.20 -10.79
C ASP A 67 4.34 -11.39 -10.91
N ALA A 68 5.05 -11.73 -9.83
CA ALA A 68 6.07 -12.78 -9.84
C ALA A 68 5.52 -14.12 -10.33
N ALA A 69 4.32 -14.51 -9.92
CA ALA A 69 3.73 -15.79 -10.31
C ALA A 69 3.30 -15.85 -11.78
N ARG A 70 2.90 -14.71 -12.36
CA ARG A 70 2.40 -14.66 -13.76
C ARG A 70 3.48 -14.30 -14.76
N GLN A 71 4.40 -13.42 -14.40
CA GLN A 71 5.31 -12.75 -15.32
C GLN A 71 6.78 -13.14 -15.13
N LEU A 72 7.14 -13.70 -13.95
CA LEU A 72 8.50 -14.09 -13.63
C LEU A 72 8.65 -15.61 -13.39
N SER A 73 7.57 -16.38 -13.53
CA SER A 73 7.63 -17.84 -13.40
C SER A 73 8.13 -18.50 -14.67
N CYS A 74 8.99 -19.51 -14.50
CA CYS A 74 9.43 -20.41 -15.56
C CYS A 74 8.93 -21.83 -15.20
N PHE A 75 8.16 -22.45 -16.06
CA PHE A 75 7.49 -23.74 -15.81
C PHE A 75 6.70 -23.77 -14.48
N GLY A 76 6.03 -22.67 -14.13
CA GLY A 76 5.26 -22.54 -12.88
C GLY A 76 6.07 -22.30 -11.61
N HIS A 77 7.39 -22.17 -11.72
CA HIS A 77 8.29 -21.94 -10.59
C HIS A 77 8.94 -20.55 -10.66
N TYR A 78 9.12 -19.90 -9.53
CA TYR A 78 9.86 -18.66 -9.39
C TYR A 78 10.59 -18.63 -8.03
N PRO A 79 11.75 -17.95 -7.92
CA PRO A 79 12.45 -17.82 -6.67
C PRO A 79 11.59 -17.12 -5.60
N GLY A 80 11.47 -17.70 -4.41
CA GLY A 80 10.58 -17.21 -3.35
C GLY A 80 10.85 -15.77 -2.92
N PHE A 81 12.08 -15.26 -3.05
CA PHE A 81 12.40 -13.86 -2.73
C PHE A 81 11.72 -12.85 -3.68
N LEU A 82 11.34 -13.27 -4.90
CA LEU A 82 10.59 -12.44 -5.87
C LEU A 82 9.10 -12.29 -5.50
N ALA A 83 8.64 -13.00 -4.48
CA ALA A 83 7.27 -12.93 -4.00
C ALA A 83 7.17 -12.64 -2.49
N ARG A 84 8.16 -11.99 -1.91
CA ARG A 84 8.16 -11.63 -0.48
C ARG A 84 8.44 -10.14 -0.29
N PRO A 85 7.59 -9.46 0.48
CA PRO A 85 6.47 -9.94 1.29
C PRO A 85 5.25 -10.41 0.48
N ASP A 86 5.10 -9.97 -0.76
CA ASP A 86 4.04 -10.36 -1.69
C ASP A 86 4.56 -10.48 -3.12
N ARG A 87 3.76 -11.09 -4.00
CA ARG A 87 4.13 -11.39 -5.40
C ARG A 87 4.37 -10.17 -6.28
N TRP A 88 4.12 -8.97 -5.79
CA TRP A 88 4.35 -7.70 -6.50
C TRP A 88 5.54 -6.90 -5.92
N VAL A 89 6.43 -7.54 -5.19
CA VAL A 89 7.59 -6.88 -4.54
C VAL A 89 8.46 -6.10 -5.53
N SER A 90 8.52 -6.50 -6.80
CA SER A 90 9.23 -5.76 -7.86
C SER A 90 8.70 -4.33 -8.05
N TRP A 91 7.42 -4.08 -7.69
CA TRP A 91 6.82 -2.75 -7.70
C TRP A 91 7.51 -1.78 -6.72
N TRP A 92 8.16 -2.29 -5.67
CA TRP A 92 8.89 -1.44 -4.74
C TRP A 92 9.88 -0.52 -5.46
N LEU A 93 10.70 -1.06 -6.37
CA LEU A 93 11.68 -0.27 -7.11
C LEU A 93 11.02 0.79 -8.00
N GLY A 94 10.08 0.39 -8.85
CA GLY A 94 9.35 1.32 -9.73
C GLY A 94 8.53 2.33 -8.94
N GLY A 95 7.88 1.89 -7.86
CA GLY A 95 7.08 2.73 -6.96
C GLY A 95 7.92 3.78 -6.24
N VAL A 96 9.11 3.43 -5.77
CA VAL A 96 10.03 4.41 -5.14
C VAL A 96 10.52 5.44 -6.15
N ILE A 97 10.97 5.02 -7.32
CA ILE A 97 11.46 5.95 -8.36
C ILE A 97 10.34 6.91 -8.80
N SER A 98 9.16 6.38 -9.09
CA SER A 98 8.01 7.18 -9.52
C SER A 98 7.47 8.06 -8.39
N GLY A 99 7.44 7.53 -7.16
CA GLY A 99 7.00 8.26 -5.98
C GLY A 99 7.89 9.46 -5.65
N LEU A 100 9.21 9.33 -5.76
CA LEU A 100 10.14 10.46 -5.58
C LEU A 100 9.94 11.54 -6.65
N LYS A 101 9.66 11.15 -7.89
CA LYS A 101 9.30 12.12 -8.97
C LYS A 101 7.99 12.84 -8.63
N MET A 102 6.96 12.10 -8.20
CA MET A 102 5.69 12.70 -7.78
C MET A 102 5.85 13.63 -6.56
N ILE A 103 6.69 13.27 -5.59
CA ILE A 103 6.98 14.16 -4.45
C ILE A 103 7.57 15.49 -4.94
N SER A 104 8.47 15.45 -5.90
CA SER A 104 9.08 16.66 -6.47
C SER A 104 8.10 17.51 -7.29
N SER A 105 7.27 16.89 -8.12
CA SER A 105 6.34 17.59 -9.03
C SER A 105 5.03 17.97 -8.36
N PHE A 106 4.35 17.02 -7.73
CA PHE A 106 3.05 17.19 -7.10
C PHE A 106 3.14 17.87 -5.72
N ARG A 107 4.28 17.72 -5.00
CA ARG A 107 4.54 18.29 -3.68
C ARG A 107 3.44 17.94 -2.66
N PRO A 108 3.24 16.66 -2.33
CA PRO A 108 2.29 16.26 -1.31
C PRO A 108 2.73 16.73 0.07
N ASP A 109 1.76 17.00 0.95
CA ASP A 109 1.97 17.34 2.34
C ASP A 109 2.02 16.07 3.23
N VAL A 110 1.43 14.97 2.75
CA VAL A 110 1.34 13.70 3.45
C VAL A 110 1.33 12.52 2.46
N LEU A 111 1.92 11.41 2.90
CA LEU A 111 1.87 10.12 2.21
C LEU A 111 0.83 9.23 2.89
N TRP A 112 0.11 8.43 2.10
CA TRP A 112 -0.79 7.39 2.59
C TRP A 112 -0.55 6.11 1.80
N SER A 113 -0.43 4.96 2.46
CA SER A 113 -0.31 3.66 1.81
C SER A 113 -1.29 2.68 2.39
N THR A 114 -1.82 1.75 1.58
CA THR A 114 -2.84 0.81 2.03
C THR A 114 -2.50 -0.64 1.71
N TYR A 115 -2.75 -1.51 2.69
CA TYR A 115 -2.82 -2.97 2.57
C TYR A 115 -4.11 -3.39 1.80
N PRO A 116 -4.24 -4.57 1.14
CA PRO A 116 -3.57 -5.83 1.50
C PRO A 116 -2.26 -6.16 0.72
N ILE A 117 -1.72 -5.25 -0.05
CA ILE A 117 -0.43 -5.50 -0.70
C ILE A 117 0.67 -4.83 0.14
N ALA A 118 1.45 -5.66 0.85
CA ALA A 118 2.46 -5.21 1.80
C ALA A 118 3.56 -4.35 1.14
N THR A 119 3.84 -4.59 -0.14
CA THR A 119 4.77 -3.78 -0.95
C THR A 119 4.38 -2.30 -0.98
N ALA A 120 3.09 -1.95 -0.89
CA ALA A 120 2.66 -0.55 -0.79
C ALA A 120 3.23 0.14 0.47
N HIS A 121 3.28 -0.58 1.60
CA HIS A 121 3.89 -0.07 2.83
C HIS A 121 5.41 0.03 2.73
N LEU A 122 6.08 -0.89 2.03
CA LEU A 122 7.53 -0.76 1.77
C LEU A 122 7.86 0.48 0.93
N ILE A 123 7.01 0.81 -0.06
CA ILE A 123 7.14 2.04 -0.84
C ILE A 123 6.91 3.25 0.07
N GLY A 124 5.81 3.27 0.84
CA GLY A 124 5.47 4.33 1.78
C GLY A 124 6.59 4.61 2.78
N HIS A 125 7.12 3.56 3.41
CA HIS A 125 8.27 3.63 4.31
C HIS A 125 9.49 4.30 3.64
N THR A 126 9.87 3.81 2.44
CA THR A 126 11.05 4.33 1.75
C THR A 126 10.88 5.79 1.33
N LEU A 127 9.69 6.16 0.86
CA LEU A 127 9.38 7.53 0.47
C LEU A 127 9.35 8.46 1.69
N ALA A 128 8.75 8.05 2.80
CA ALA A 128 8.73 8.82 4.04
C ALA A 128 10.14 9.09 4.57
N GLN A 129 10.99 8.05 4.64
CA GLN A 129 12.37 8.21 5.08
C GLN A 129 13.19 9.15 4.18
N ARG A 130 12.97 9.11 2.86
CA ARG A 130 13.74 9.93 1.91
C ARG A 130 13.26 11.37 1.79
N SER A 131 11.97 11.60 2.01
CA SER A 131 11.36 12.92 1.86
C SER A 131 11.17 13.68 3.17
N GLY A 132 11.15 12.96 4.31
CA GLY A 132 10.77 13.52 5.61
C GLY A 132 9.26 13.83 5.75
N LEU A 133 8.45 13.47 4.75
CA LEU A 133 7.01 13.71 4.80
C LEU A 133 6.32 12.78 5.82
N PRO A 134 5.31 13.29 6.53
CA PRO A 134 4.50 12.44 7.39
C PRO A 134 3.79 11.36 6.57
N TRP A 135 3.74 10.16 7.12
CA TRP A 135 3.17 9.00 6.46
C TRP A 135 2.09 8.34 7.33
N VAL A 136 0.95 8.07 6.73
CA VAL A 136 -0.15 7.29 7.29
C VAL A 136 -0.16 5.92 6.62
N ALA A 137 -0.03 4.85 7.41
CA ALA A 137 -0.12 3.48 6.93
C ALA A 137 -1.49 2.87 7.27
N ASP A 138 -2.27 2.57 6.25
CA ASP A 138 -3.60 1.99 6.37
C ASP A 138 -3.51 0.46 6.30
N PHE A 139 -3.46 -0.17 7.46
CA PHE A 139 -3.38 -1.63 7.58
C PHE A 139 -4.68 -2.33 7.21
N ARG A 140 -5.80 -1.71 7.49
CA ARG A 140 -7.13 -2.31 7.41
C ARG A 140 -7.28 -3.46 8.41
N ASP A 141 -6.63 -4.61 8.12
CA ASP A 141 -6.65 -5.84 8.88
C ASP A 141 -5.22 -6.25 9.29
N PRO A 142 -5.04 -7.11 10.32
CA PRO A 142 -3.73 -7.60 10.71
C PRO A 142 -3.00 -8.32 9.57
N MET A 143 -1.74 -7.96 9.31
CA MET A 143 -0.93 -8.59 8.27
C MET A 143 -0.39 -9.94 8.70
N ALA A 144 0.19 -10.01 9.91
CA ALA A 144 0.73 -11.22 10.49
C ALA A 144 0.01 -11.51 11.82
N HIS A 145 -0.81 -12.55 11.84
CA HIS A 145 -1.52 -13.00 13.05
C HIS A 145 -1.50 -14.53 13.14
N ASP A 146 -2.03 -15.10 14.22
CA ASP A 146 -2.06 -16.54 14.42
C ASP A 146 -2.79 -17.23 13.26
N GLY A 147 -2.09 -18.20 12.63
CA GLY A 147 -2.59 -18.96 11.48
C GLY A 147 -2.54 -18.22 10.14
N TYR A 148 -2.05 -16.97 10.07
CA TYR A 148 -1.96 -16.26 8.80
C TYR A 148 -0.75 -15.29 8.74
N PRO A 149 0.02 -15.31 7.63
CA PRO A 149 0.03 -16.36 6.59
C PRO A 149 0.56 -17.69 7.14
N GLU A 150 0.14 -18.82 6.57
CA GLU A 150 0.56 -20.15 7.02
C GLU A 150 2.06 -20.43 6.81
N ASP A 151 2.63 -19.86 5.73
CA ASP A 151 4.06 -19.98 5.45
C ASP A 151 4.89 -19.11 6.40
N ALA A 152 5.70 -19.74 7.25
CA ALA A 152 6.51 -19.07 8.27
C ALA A 152 7.46 -18.01 7.69
N VAL A 153 7.99 -18.20 6.47
CA VAL A 153 8.90 -17.24 5.85
C VAL A 153 8.15 -16.01 5.37
N THR A 154 6.95 -16.18 4.82
CA THR A 154 6.06 -15.07 4.47
C THR A 154 5.59 -14.35 5.73
N TRP A 155 5.23 -15.08 6.79
CA TRP A 155 4.86 -14.52 8.08
C TRP A 155 5.97 -13.62 8.64
N GLN A 156 7.21 -14.10 8.65
CA GLN A 156 8.38 -13.30 9.05
C GLN A 156 8.59 -12.07 8.15
N SER A 157 8.32 -12.20 6.86
CA SER A 157 8.43 -11.05 5.95
C SER A 157 7.39 -9.97 6.24
N PHE A 158 6.17 -10.36 6.63
CA PHE A 158 5.12 -9.43 7.05
C PHE A 158 5.48 -8.73 8.36
N LEU A 159 6.00 -9.45 9.36
CA LEU A 159 6.49 -8.83 10.59
C LEU A 159 7.55 -7.75 10.33
N ARG A 160 8.50 -8.02 9.43
CA ARG A 160 9.50 -7.03 9.04
C ARG A 160 8.91 -5.78 8.37
N VAL A 161 7.80 -5.94 7.64
CA VAL A 161 7.06 -4.77 7.08
C VAL A 161 6.36 -4.02 8.21
N GLU A 162 5.69 -4.72 9.12
CA GLU A 162 5.07 -4.11 10.30
C GLU A 162 6.09 -3.31 11.13
N GLU A 163 7.23 -3.89 11.46
CA GLU A 163 8.32 -3.22 12.19
C GLU A 163 8.77 -1.92 11.49
N LYS A 164 8.96 -1.98 10.16
CA LYS A 164 9.29 -0.79 9.36
C LYS A 164 8.20 0.28 9.42
N VAL A 165 6.93 -0.12 9.35
CA VAL A 165 5.81 0.82 9.46
C VAL A 165 5.83 1.50 10.82
N PHE A 166 5.85 0.72 11.91
CA PHE A 166 5.77 1.25 13.27
C PHE A 166 7.01 2.02 13.72
N SER A 167 8.13 1.90 12.99
CA SER A 167 9.33 2.72 13.25
C SER A 167 9.30 4.11 12.60
N VAL A 168 8.45 4.34 11.58
CA VAL A 168 8.50 5.58 10.77
C VAL A 168 7.14 6.26 10.60
N ALA A 169 6.04 5.50 10.56
CA ALA A 169 4.72 6.07 10.31
C ALA A 169 4.30 7.06 11.39
N ALA A 170 3.76 8.19 10.98
CA ALA A 170 3.18 9.18 11.89
C ALA A 170 1.83 8.70 12.46
N ALA A 171 1.08 7.93 11.66
CA ALA A 171 -0.18 7.32 12.09
C ALA A 171 -0.44 6.02 11.33
N THR A 172 -1.25 5.16 11.95
CA THR A 172 -1.76 3.92 11.36
C THR A 172 -3.27 3.87 11.47
N THR A 173 -3.93 3.31 10.44
CA THR A 173 -5.39 3.18 10.42
C THR A 173 -5.83 1.73 10.25
N PHE A 174 -6.95 1.38 10.88
CA PHE A 174 -7.51 0.04 10.94
C PHE A 174 -9.02 0.09 10.66
N THR A 175 -9.59 -0.98 10.11
CA THR A 175 -11.04 -1.02 9.84
C THR A 175 -11.87 -1.41 11.05
N THR A 176 -11.29 -2.08 12.04
CA THR A 176 -11.98 -2.57 13.23
C THR A 176 -11.22 -2.23 14.51
N GLY A 177 -11.96 -2.11 15.63
CA GLY A 177 -11.36 -1.94 16.95
C GLY A 177 -10.47 -3.12 17.35
N GLY A 178 -10.86 -4.36 16.97
CA GLY A 178 -10.05 -5.55 17.26
C GLY A 178 -8.68 -5.52 16.57
N ALA A 179 -8.61 -5.09 15.31
CA ALA A 179 -7.32 -4.92 14.60
C ALA A 179 -6.46 -3.83 15.24
N LEU A 180 -7.09 -2.71 15.65
CA LEU A 180 -6.43 -1.62 16.33
C LEU A 180 -5.84 -2.08 17.68
N ASP A 181 -6.61 -2.79 18.50
CA ASP A 181 -6.16 -3.28 19.81
C ASP A 181 -5.07 -4.33 19.69
N PHE A 182 -5.16 -5.21 18.68
CA PHE A 182 -4.13 -6.18 18.36
C PHE A 182 -2.77 -5.52 18.11
N TYR A 183 -2.74 -4.47 17.31
CA TYR A 183 -1.50 -3.76 17.01
C TYR A 183 -1.01 -2.87 18.18
N ARG A 184 -1.91 -2.28 18.96
CA ARG A 184 -1.54 -1.59 20.21
C ARG A 184 -0.82 -2.50 21.19
N GLN A 185 -1.30 -3.73 21.33
CA GLN A 185 -0.66 -4.72 22.21
C GLN A 185 0.69 -5.19 21.67
N ARG A 186 0.83 -5.35 20.35
CA ARG A 186 2.07 -5.82 19.73
C ARG A 186 3.15 -4.74 19.67
N TYR A 187 2.78 -3.48 19.42
CA TYR A 187 3.72 -2.38 19.19
C TYR A 187 3.56 -1.24 20.21
N GLN A 188 3.67 -1.55 21.50
CA GLN A 188 3.49 -0.60 22.61
C GLN A 188 4.48 0.57 22.61
N ALA A 189 5.69 0.37 22.12
CA ALA A 189 6.75 1.37 22.11
C ALA A 189 6.74 2.30 20.87
N THR A 190 5.77 2.16 19.98
CA THR A 190 5.69 3.01 18.78
C THR A 190 5.22 4.43 19.12
N HIS A 191 5.72 5.41 18.35
CA HIS A 191 5.21 6.78 18.37
C HIS A 191 4.04 7.01 17.39
N ALA A 192 3.73 6.03 16.54
CA ALA A 192 2.62 6.13 15.59
C ALA A 192 1.27 6.26 16.32
N LYS A 193 0.42 7.18 15.84
CA LYS A 193 -0.96 7.31 16.33
C LYS A 193 -1.85 6.26 15.69
N PHE A 194 -2.70 5.63 16.50
CA PHE A 194 -3.61 4.57 16.06
C PHE A 194 -5.03 5.14 15.90
N HIS A 195 -5.64 4.92 14.74
CA HIS A 195 -6.98 5.38 14.43
C HIS A 195 -7.83 4.26 13.82
N GLN A 196 -9.12 4.22 14.14
CA GLN A 196 -10.09 3.37 13.46
C GLN A 196 -10.79 4.19 12.37
N ILE A 197 -10.78 3.67 11.14
CA ILE A 197 -11.53 4.21 10.00
C ILE A 197 -12.20 3.04 9.30
N GLU A 198 -13.49 2.90 9.48
CA GLU A 198 -14.31 1.82 8.90
C GLU A 198 -14.36 1.90 7.36
N ASN A 199 -14.82 0.81 6.73
CA ASN A 199 -14.96 0.73 5.27
C ASN A 199 -16.25 1.40 4.79
#